data_fbd336f31f7f2b86801bf32f6a89b3f6
#
_entry.id   fbd336f31f7f2b86801bf32f6a89b3f6
#
_cell.length_a   1.000
_cell.length_b   1.000
_cell.length_c   1.000
_cell.angle_alpha   90.00
_cell.angle_beta   90.00
_cell.angle_gamma   90.00
#
_symmetry.space_group_name_H-M   'P 1'
#
loop_
_entity.id
_entity.type
_entity.pdbx_description
1 polymer ?
#
loop_
_entity_poly.entity_id
_entity_poly.type
_entity_poly.pdbx_seq_one_letter_code
_entity_poly.pdbx_strand_id
1 'polypeptide(L)'
;EVTKKYDRDNFNNDSTCLGYAIDVYQDSINKMAREYLVNYKYLTRILENYGFVLAPLEEMKEKKLPSNTGLFSDIFNDLKNKNKYGNAKNMTSGEKNISFLNRYFIYKKVRNVNTKEVANSLLTKTYDDELEETM
;
A
#
# COMPACT_ATOMS: atom_id res chain seq x y z
N GLU A 1 12.51 7.73 11.84
CA GLU A 1 11.51 7.47 12.89
C GLU A 1 10.10 7.56 12.31
N VAL A 2 9.21 6.66 12.73
CA VAL A 2 7.79 6.67 12.33
C VAL A 2 6.93 6.78 13.57
N THR A 3 6.05 7.76 13.61
CA THR A 3 5.16 8.02 14.73
C THR A 3 3.70 7.90 14.31
N LYS A 4 2.96 7.02 15.00
CA LYS A 4 1.51 6.84 14.83
C LYS A 4 0.76 8.09 15.31
N LYS A 5 -0.15 8.63 14.49
CA LYS A 5 -0.99 9.80 14.78
C LYS A 5 -2.49 9.50 14.74
N TYR A 6 -2.86 8.29 15.04
CA TYR A 6 -4.26 7.85 15.11
C TYR A 6 -4.42 6.86 16.28
N ASP A 7 -5.65 6.67 16.71
CA ASP A 7 -6.00 5.82 17.86
C ASP A 7 -7.06 4.79 17.44
N ARG A 8 -6.70 3.95 16.47
CA ARG A 8 -7.58 2.91 15.95
C ARG A 8 -6.75 1.69 15.53
N ASP A 9 -7.24 0.50 15.82
CA ASP A 9 -6.53 -0.75 15.53
C ASP A 9 -7.18 -1.56 14.40
N ASN A 10 -8.45 -1.32 14.10
CA ASN A 10 -9.19 -2.03 13.05
C ASN A 10 -9.73 -1.06 12.00
N PHE A 11 -9.63 -1.44 10.74
CA PHE A 11 -10.06 -0.62 9.61
C PHE A 11 -10.93 -1.45 8.68
N ASN A 12 -12.06 -0.90 8.24
CA ASN A 12 -12.87 -1.48 7.19
C ASN A 12 -12.19 -1.29 5.83
N ASN A 13 -12.54 -2.15 4.86
CA ASN A 13 -12.01 -2.07 3.50
C ASN A 13 -12.89 -1.17 2.61
N ASP A 14 -13.16 0.04 3.06
CA ASP A 14 -13.98 1.07 2.42
C ASP A 14 -13.38 2.47 2.66
N SER A 15 -14.08 3.53 2.27
CA SER A 15 -13.61 4.92 2.42
C SER A 15 -13.31 5.34 3.86
N THR A 16 -13.87 4.66 4.86
CA THR A 16 -13.61 4.95 6.29
C THR A 16 -12.18 4.60 6.72
N CYS A 17 -11.42 3.85 5.90
CA CYS A 17 -10.02 3.56 6.16
C CYS A 17 -9.06 4.72 5.83
N LEU A 18 -9.54 5.81 5.25
CA LEU A 18 -8.74 6.95 4.80
C LEU A 18 -8.50 7.96 5.93
N GLY A 19 -7.42 8.73 5.81
CA GLY A 19 -7.16 9.88 6.68
C GLY A 19 -6.40 9.56 7.97
N TYR A 20 -5.93 8.35 8.18
CA TYR A 20 -5.13 7.97 9.35
C TYR A 20 -3.66 8.28 9.13
N ALA A 21 -3.17 9.29 9.85
CA ALA A 21 -1.84 9.85 9.66
C ALA A 21 -0.74 9.13 10.42
N ILE A 22 0.44 9.12 9.82
CA ILE A 22 1.73 8.83 10.46
C ILE A 22 2.69 9.99 10.18
N ASP A 23 3.56 10.30 11.13
CA ASP A 23 4.64 11.25 10.92
C ASP A 23 5.95 10.46 10.71
N VAL A 24 6.61 10.72 9.59
CA VAL A 24 7.86 10.05 9.19
C VAL A 24 8.99 11.05 9.23
N TYR A 25 9.97 10.82 10.13
CA TYR A 25 11.18 11.60 10.18
C TYR A 25 12.31 10.91 9.41
N GLN A 26 12.92 11.64 8.50
CA GLN A 26 14.06 11.17 7.70
C GLN A 26 15.32 11.94 8.06
N ASP A 27 16.28 11.25 8.68
CA ASP A 27 17.55 11.83 9.11
C ASP A 27 18.35 12.41 7.94
N SER A 28 18.35 11.73 6.80
CA SER A 28 19.12 12.13 5.62
C SER A 28 18.78 13.51 5.08
N ILE A 29 17.57 13.98 5.29
CA ILE A 29 17.10 15.29 4.84
C ILE A 29 16.65 16.18 6.01
N ASN A 30 16.77 15.70 7.24
CA ASN A 30 16.35 16.39 8.47
C ASN A 30 14.93 16.98 8.38
N LYS A 31 13.99 16.20 7.82
CA LYS A 31 12.58 16.60 7.66
C LYS A 31 11.63 15.57 8.22
N MET A 32 10.53 16.10 8.76
CA MET A 32 9.36 15.32 9.09
C MET A 32 8.30 15.53 7.99
N ALA A 33 7.77 14.42 7.48
CA ALA A 33 6.68 14.42 6.52
C ALA A 33 5.49 13.68 7.11
N ARG A 34 4.28 14.24 6.94
CA ARG A 34 3.06 13.54 7.25
C ARG A 34 2.64 12.69 6.08
N GLU A 35 2.42 11.43 6.34
CA GLU A 35 1.92 10.43 5.40
C GLU A 35 0.64 9.81 5.95
N TYR A 36 -0.08 9.07 5.13
CA TYR A 36 -1.32 8.43 5.52
C TYR A 36 -1.25 6.94 5.26
N LEU A 37 -1.90 6.16 6.12
CA LEU A 37 -2.00 4.73 5.95
C LEU A 37 -2.75 4.38 4.65
N VAL A 38 -2.31 3.32 4.01
CA VAL A 38 -2.95 2.76 2.82
C VAL A 38 -3.55 1.40 3.15
N ASN A 39 -4.85 1.26 2.97
CA ASN A 39 -5.52 -0.03 2.99
C ASN A 39 -5.43 -0.66 1.60
N TYR A 40 -4.62 -1.71 1.45
CA TYR A 40 -4.35 -2.31 0.15
C TYR A 40 -5.53 -3.03 -0.48
N LYS A 41 -6.48 -3.52 0.31
CA LYS A 41 -7.72 -4.10 -0.20
C LYS A 41 -8.62 -3.03 -0.81
N TYR A 42 -8.73 -1.90 -0.14
CA TYR A 42 -9.48 -0.76 -0.65
C TYR A 42 -8.80 -0.14 -1.87
N LEU A 43 -7.48 0.03 -1.84
CA LEU A 43 -6.69 0.50 -2.99
C LEU A 43 -6.91 -0.40 -4.22
N THR A 44 -6.90 -1.71 -4.06
CA THR A 44 -7.14 -2.65 -5.15
C THR A 44 -8.51 -2.47 -5.78
N ARG A 45 -9.55 -2.27 -4.97
CA ARG A 45 -10.92 -1.98 -5.47
C ARG A 45 -10.98 -0.68 -6.26
N ILE A 46 -10.34 0.38 -5.76
CA ILE A 46 -10.29 1.66 -6.48
C ILE A 46 -9.55 1.49 -7.81
N LEU A 47 -8.43 0.82 -7.81
CA LEU A 47 -7.62 0.61 -9.02
C LEU A 47 -8.34 -0.25 -10.07
N GLU A 48 -9.19 -1.18 -9.67
CA GLU A 48 -10.06 -1.93 -10.59
C GLU A 48 -10.98 -0.99 -11.38
N ASN A 49 -11.54 0.05 -10.76
CA ASN A 49 -12.34 1.06 -11.44
C ASN A 49 -11.55 1.83 -12.50
N TYR A 50 -10.23 1.96 -12.31
CA TYR A 50 -9.33 2.60 -13.26
C TYR A 50 -8.71 1.64 -14.30
N GLY A 51 -9.13 0.38 -14.29
CA GLY A 51 -8.68 -0.63 -15.25
C GLY A 51 -7.43 -1.38 -14.86
N PHE A 52 -7.02 -1.33 -13.58
CA PHE A 52 -5.88 -2.06 -13.06
C PHE A 52 -6.31 -3.26 -12.21
N VAL A 53 -5.62 -4.35 -12.36
CA VAL A 53 -5.76 -5.55 -11.51
C VAL A 53 -4.39 -5.96 -10.97
N LEU A 54 -4.37 -6.69 -9.87
CA LEU A 54 -3.12 -7.30 -9.41
C LEU A 54 -2.56 -8.20 -10.51
N ALA A 55 -1.26 -8.10 -10.77
CA ALA A 55 -0.62 -8.85 -11.82
C ALA A 55 -0.77 -10.36 -11.59
N PRO A 56 -0.97 -11.18 -12.66
CA PRO A 56 -1.08 -12.62 -12.53
C PRO A 56 0.13 -13.24 -11.82
N LEU A 57 -0.11 -14.20 -10.93
CA LEU A 57 0.95 -14.87 -10.17
C LEU A 57 1.96 -15.60 -11.07
N GLU A 58 1.54 -16.08 -12.23
CA GLU A 58 2.42 -16.71 -13.20
C GLU A 58 3.46 -15.74 -13.75
N GLU A 59 3.06 -14.50 -14.05
CA GLU A 59 3.99 -13.44 -14.48
C GLU A 59 5.00 -13.10 -13.39
N MET A 60 4.60 -13.21 -12.12
CA MET A 60 5.51 -13.00 -10.99
C MET A 60 6.58 -14.07 -10.88
N LYS A 61 6.23 -15.31 -11.16
CA LYS A 61 7.19 -16.42 -11.21
C LYS A 61 8.26 -16.20 -12.29
N GLU A 62 7.86 -15.77 -13.49
CA GLU A 62 8.77 -15.43 -14.57
C GLU A 62 9.75 -14.31 -14.16
N LYS A 63 9.26 -13.33 -13.40
CA LYS A 63 10.06 -12.22 -12.86
C LYS A 63 10.83 -12.58 -11.60
N LYS A 64 10.73 -13.82 -11.10
CA LYS A 64 11.36 -14.31 -9.88
C LYS A 64 10.94 -13.54 -8.62
N LEU A 65 9.69 -13.10 -8.59
CA LEU A 65 9.06 -12.46 -7.43
C LEU A 65 8.20 -13.48 -6.66
N PRO A 66 8.14 -13.37 -5.31
CA PRO A 66 7.40 -14.33 -4.50
C PRO A 66 5.88 -14.21 -4.66
N SER A 67 5.38 -13.00 -4.96
CA SER A 67 3.96 -12.74 -5.18
C SER A 67 3.74 -11.41 -5.90
N ASN A 68 2.48 -11.08 -6.22
CA ASN A 68 2.08 -9.78 -6.79
C ASN A 68 1.87 -8.70 -5.73
N THR A 69 1.77 -9.07 -4.46
CA THR A 69 1.77 -8.17 -3.30
C THR A 69 2.29 -8.91 -2.07
N GLY A 70 2.90 -8.19 -1.17
CA GLY A 70 3.40 -8.74 0.08
C GLY A 70 4.17 -7.70 0.89
N LEU A 71 4.61 -8.06 2.06
CA LEU A 71 5.45 -7.22 2.90
C LEU A 71 6.92 -7.24 2.39
N PHE A 72 7.66 -6.19 2.69
CA PHE A 72 9.10 -6.17 2.41
C PHE A 72 9.84 -7.29 3.15
N SER A 73 9.33 -7.72 4.31
CA SER A 73 9.84 -8.90 5.01
C SER A 73 9.71 -10.18 4.18
N ASP A 74 8.67 -10.32 3.37
CA ASP A 74 8.47 -11.49 2.51
C ASP A 74 9.54 -11.54 1.42
N ILE A 75 9.81 -10.38 0.76
CA ILE A 75 10.90 -10.28 -0.23
C ILE A 75 12.25 -10.52 0.43
N PHE A 76 12.49 -9.93 1.60
CA PHE A 76 13.75 -10.13 2.32
C PHE A 76 14.00 -11.61 2.61
N ASN A 77 12.99 -12.33 3.10
CA ASN A 77 13.11 -13.74 3.41
C ASN A 77 13.30 -14.59 2.14
N ASP A 78 12.60 -14.28 1.06
CA ASP A 78 12.77 -14.96 -0.23
C ASP A 78 14.20 -14.79 -0.76
N LEU A 79 14.72 -13.57 -0.76
CA LEU A 79 16.07 -13.27 -1.22
C LEU A 79 17.15 -13.86 -0.29
N LYS A 80 16.90 -13.88 1.02
CA LYS A 80 17.77 -14.52 2.00
C LYS A 80 17.89 -16.02 1.74
N ASN A 81 16.77 -16.70 1.53
CA ASN A 81 16.73 -18.14 1.25
C ASN A 81 17.47 -18.48 -0.06
N LYS A 82 17.47 -17.58 -1.02
CA LYS A 82 18.21 -17.71 -2.30
C LYS A 82 19.66 -17.20 -2.21
N ASN A 83 20.08 -16.70 -1.05
CA ASN A 83 21.36 -16.03 -0.83
C ASN A 83 21.63 -14.87 -1.81
N LYS A 84 20.58 -14.08 -2.10
CA LYS A 84 20.60 -12.96 -3.07
C LYS A 84 20.16 -11.61 -2.46
N TYR A 85 20.27 -11.46 -1.16
CA TYR A 85 19.80 -10.25 -0.47
C TYR A 85 20.86 -9.13 -0.35
N GLY A 86 22.04 -9.29 -0.94
CA GLY A 86 23.05 -8.24 -1.09
C GLY A 86 23.34 -7.50 0.22
N ASN A 87 23.37 -6.16 0.16
CA ASN A 87 23.60 -5.32 1.33
C ASN A 87 22.46 -5.33 2.36
N ALA A 88 21.29 -5.83 2.02
CA ALA A 88 20.18 -5.95 2.97
C ALA A 88 20.49 -6.87 4.14
N LYS A 89 21.45 -7.80 3.97
CA LYS A 89 21.97 -8.64 5.06
C LYS A 89 22.56 -7.84 6.23
N ASN A 90 23.03 -6.62 5.96
CA ASN A 90 23.69 -5.75 6.93
C ASN A 90 22.74 -4.81 7.66
N MET A 91 21.43 -4.85 7.35
CA MET A 91 20.43 -4.02 8.04
C MET A 91 20.43 -4.32 9.54
N THR A 92 20.44 -3.26 10.33
CA THR A 92 20.22 -3.34 11.78
C THR A 92 18.77 -3.74 12.10
N SER A 93 18.48 -4.13 13.33
CA SER A 93 17.11 -4.43 13.78
C SER A 93 16.17 -3.24 13.60
N GLY A 94 16.64 -2.01 13.88
CA GLY A 94 15.86 -0.78 13.66
C GLY A 94 15.54 -0.54 12.20
N GLU A 95 16.51 -0.70 11.31
CA GLU A 95 16.31 -0.57 9.86
C GLU A 95 15.33 -1.62 9.33
N LYS A 96 15.42 -2.87 9.79
CA LYS A 96 14.45 -3.93 9.45
C LYS A 96 13.05 -3.59 9.92
N ASN A 97 12.89 -3.11 11.16
CA ASN A 97 11.59 -2.75 11.72
C ASN A 97 10.90 -1.67 10.89
N ILE A 98 11.63 -0.65 10.45
CA ILE A 98 11.08 0.41 9.58
C ILE A 98 10.81 -0.13 8.18
N SER A 99 11.75 -0.81 7.56
CA SER A 99 11.61 -1.37 6.22
C SER A 99 10.41 -2.32 6.13
N PHE A 100 10.20 -3.17 7.13
CA PHE A 100 9.15 -4.18 7.12
C PHE A 100 7.75 -3.65 7.42
N LEU A 101 7.61 -2.34 7.69
CA LEU A 101 6.32 -1.65 7.68
C LEU A 101 5.78 -1.42 6.25
N ASN A 102 6.62 -1.59 5.25
CA ASN A 102 6.25 -1.34 3.86
C ASN A 102 5.72 -2.60 3.17
N ARG A 103 4.84 -2.37 2.22
CA ARG A 103 4.27 -3.40 1.35
C ARG A 103 4.60 -3.05 -0.11
N TYR A 104 4.92 -4.06 -0.90
CA TYR A 104 5.00 -3.92 -2.34
C TYR A 104 3.71 -4.41 -3.02
N PHE A 105 3.45 -3.91 -4.21
CA PHE A 105 2.36 -4.36 -5.07
C PHE A 105 2.73 -4.17 -6.54
N ILE A 106 2.19 -5.03 -7.39
CA ILE A 106 2.37 -4.95 -8.82
C ILE A 106 1.00 -5.07 -9.47
N TYR A 107 0.58 -4.00 -10.14
CA TYR A 107 -0.67 -3.94 -10.88
C TYR A 107 -0.41 -3.96 -12.37
N LYS A 108 -1.36 -4.54 -13.10
CA LYS A 108 -1.38 -4.57 -14.56
C LYS A 108 -2.59 -3.83 -15.07
N LYS A 109 -2.38 -2.92 -16.01
CA LYS A 109 -3.49 -2.25 -16.68
C LYS A 109 -4.09 -3.20 -17.73
N VAL A 110 -5.37 -3.52 -17.58
CA VAL A 110 -6.09 -4.47 -18.44
C VAL A 110 -7.16 -3.82 -19.29
N ARG A 111 -7.55 -2.58 -19.02
CA ARG A 111 -8.50 -1.81 -19.83
C ARG A 111 -8.28 -0.32 -19.69
N ASN A 112 -8.71 0.44 -20.70
CA ASN A 112 -8.75 1.90 -20.66
C ASN A 112 -10.11 2.37 -20.13
N VAL A 113 -10.10 3.45 -19.34
CA VAL A 113 -11.30 4.05 -18.76
C VAL A 113 -11.26 5.56 -18.93
N ASN A 114 -12.42 6.21 -18.87
CA ASN A 114 -12.53 7.64 -18.72
C ASN A 114 -12.28 8.00 -17.24
N THR A 115 -11.10 8.50 -16.94
CA THR A 115 -10.66 8.77 -15.56
C THR A 115 -11.48 9.85 -14.87
N LYS A 116 -12.02 10.84 -15.62
CA LYS A 116 -12.88 11.88 -15.05
C LYS A 116 -14.22 11.33 -14.63
N GLU A 117 -14.83 10.46 -15.43
CA GLU A 117 -16.09 9.81 -15.08
C GLU A 117 -15.93 8.89 -13.87
N VAL A 118 -14.85 8.11 -13.82
CA VAL A 118 -14.56 7.24 -12.67
C VAL A 118 -14.35 8.07 -11.41
N ALA A 119 -13.55 9.13 -11.45
CA ALA A 119 -13.32 10.00 -10.31
C ALA A 119 -14.62 10.66 -9.81
N ASN A 120 -15.44 11.18 -10.70
CA ASN A 120 -16.74 11.77 -10.33
C ASN A 120 -17.68 10.75 -9.70
N SER A 121 -17.75 9.53 -10.23
CA SER A 121 -18.57 8.45 -9.67
C SER A 121 -18.14 8.07 -8.26
N LEU A 122 -16.83 8.00 -7.99
CA LEU A 122 -16.30 7.68 -6.66
C LEU A 122 -16.58 8.81 -5.65
N LEU A 123 -16.42 10.07 -6.06
CA LEU A 123 -16.73 11.23 -5.20
C LEU A 123 -18.23 11.27 -4.85
N THR A 124 -19.11 11.04 -5.80
CA THR A 124 -20.56 11.04 -5.57
C THR A 124 -20.97 9.96 -4.57
N LYS A 125 -20.43 8.75 -4.71
CA LYS A 125 -20.70 7.66 -3.76
C LYS A 125 -20.26 8.00 -2.33
N THR A 126 -19.12 8.66 -2.16
CA THR A 126 -18.63 9.06 -0.83
C THR A 126 -19.61 10.06 -0.18
N TYR A 127 -20.17 10.99 -0.94
CA TYR A 127 -21.17 11.94 -0.43
C TYR A 127 -22.49 11.27 -0.04
N ASP A 128 -22.94 10.30 -0.81
CA ASP A 128 -24.17 9.57 -0.53
C ASP A 128 -24.02 8.70 0.73
N ASP A 129 -22.88 8.04 0.90
CA ASP A 129 -22.57 7.24 2.09
C ASP A 129 -22.52 8.11 3.37
N GLU A 130 -21.94 9.32 3.31
CA GLU A 130 -21.89 10.25 4.44
C GLU A 130 -23.28 10.80 4.82
N LEU A 131 -24.18 10.95 3.85
CA LEU A 131 -25.54 11.41 4.09
C LEU A 131 -26.43 10.33 4.71
N GLU A 132 -26.23 9.06 4.37
CA GLU A 132 -26.95 7.94 4.98
C GLU A 132 -26.54 7.70 6.44
N GLU A 133 -25.26 7.91 6.80
CA GLU A 133 -24.80 7.79 8.19
C GLU A 133 -25.27 8.96 9.10
N THR A 134 -25.64 10.10 8.52
CA THR A 134 -26.13 11.28 9.28
C THR A 134 -27.65 11.35 9.42
N MET A 135 -28.36 10.51 8.77
CA MET A 135 -29.81 10.33 8.91
C MET A 135 -30.19 9.15 9.80
#